data_693738655496adfe38ad0eba38a7c2a5
#
_entry.id   693738655496adfe38ad0eba38a7c2a5
#
_cell.length_a   1.000
_cell.length_b   1.000
_cell.length_c   1.000
_cell.angle_alpha   90.00
_cell.angle_beta   90.00
_cell.angle_gamma   90.00
#
_symmetry.space_group_name_H-M   'P 1'
#
loop_
_entity.id
_entity.type
_entity.pdbx_description
1 polymer ?
#
loop_
_entity_poly.entity_id
_entity_poly.type
_entity_poly.pdbx_seq_one_letter_code
_entity_poly.pdbx_strand_id
1 'polypeptide(L)'
;MIVALDANHVPIDRAALASSGFSYIALGHIHRPEILLDKKMAYCGSPEPLDKTETGRHGILYGEIDPESCQVTTLDFIPMAKLRYIPLIVRVTPDTTNTELYLKIAHEIEQRGNDNIFRFKVQGMRDPDIFFDLDALKLRFRIADIIDETEPQY
;
A
#
# COMPACT_ATOMS: atom_id res chain seq x y z
N MET A 1 12.18 4.67 -22.77
CA MET A 1 12.30 5.05 -21.36
C MET A 1 12.74 3.80 -20.62
N ILE A 2 13.99 3.77 -20.17
CA ILE A 2 14.51 2.68 -19.35
C ILE A 2 13.73 2.76 -18.03
N VAL A 3 12.93 1.76 -17.71
CA VAL A 3 12.44 1.60 -16.36
C VAL A 3 13.65 1.10 -15.57
N ALA A 4 14.41 2.01 -14.98
CA ALA A 4 15.42 1.66 -14.02
C ALA A 4 14.70 1.06 -12.81
N LEU A 5 14.58 -0.24 -12.80
CA LEU A 5 14.56 -0.99 -11.56
C LEU A 5 15.84 -0.60 -10.86
N ASP A 6 15.72 -0.20 -9.60
CA ASP A 6 16.76 0.17 -8.68
C ASP A 6 18.19 -0.20 -9.18
N ALA A 7 19.15 0.73 -9.08
CA ALA A 7 20.48 0.65 -9.72
C ALA A 7 21.29 -0.65 -9.43
N ASN A 8 20.79 -1.52 -8.56
CA ASN A 8 21.35 -2.81 -8.20
C ASN A 8 20.74 -4.01 -8.95
N HIS A 9 19.74 -3.79 -9.83
CA HIS A 9 19.06 -4.86 -10.55
C HIS A 9 19.25 -4.69 -12.05
N VAL A 10 19.16 -5.80 -12.79
CA VAL A 10 19.37 -5.82 -14.25
C VAL A 10 18.36 -4.86 -14.92
N PRO A 11 18.83 -3.77 -15.54
CA PRO A 11 17.93 -2.85 -16.20
C PRO A 11 17.31 -3.53 -17.43
N ILE A 12 15.98 -3.49 -17.52
CA ILE A 12 15.24 -4.01 -18.66
C ILE A 12 14.82 -2.85 -19.54
N ASP A 13 15.21 -2.91 -20.82
CA ASP A 13 14.73 -1.95 -21.80
C ASP A 13 13.28 -2.26 -22.19
N ARG A 14 12.38 -1.40 -21.76
CA ARG A 14 10.95 -1.51 -22.05
C ARG A 14 10.63 -1.49 -23.54
N ALA A 15 11.37 -0.74 -24.34
CA ALA A 15 11.15 -0.66 -25.78
C ALA A 15 11.58 -1.96 -26.46
N ALA A 16 12.70 -2.54 -26.05
CA ALA A 16 13.14 -3.85 -26.54
C ALA A 16 12.14 -4.95 -26.20
N LEU A 17 11.60 -4.96 -24.99
CA LEU A 17 10.55 -5.91 -24.61
C LEU A 17 9.26 -5.69 -25.42
N ALA A 18 8.85 -4.44 -25.64
CA ALA A 18 7.65 -4.13 -26.41
C ALA A 18 7.73 -4.67 -27.84
N SER A 19 8.94 -4.66 -28.45
CA SER A 19 9.21 -5.13 -29.82
C SER A 19 9.59 -6.60 -29.91
N SER A 20 9.62 -7.34 -28.81
CA SER A 20 10.12 -8.73 -28.75
C SER A 20 9.25 -9.77 -29.47
N GLY A 21 8.04 -9.43 -29.92
CA GLY A 21 7.12 -10.36 -30.57
C GLY A 21 6.31 -11.26 -29.63
N PHE A 22 6.55 -11.20 -28.31
CA PHE A 22 5.75 -11.94 -27.33
C PHE A 22 4.32 -11.37 -27.23
N SER A 23 3.33 -12.24 -27.08
CA SER A 23 1.94 -11.86 -26.84
C SER A 23 1.75 -11.18 -25.48
N TYR A 24 2.43 -11.69 -24.45
CA TYR A 24 2.39 -11.19 -23.10
C TYR A 24 3.74 -11.34 -22.42
N ILE A 25 4.09 -10.36 -21.58
CA ILE A 25 5.33 -10.35 -20.81
C ILE A 25 5.00 -10.18 -19.33
N ALA A 26 5.16 -11.25 -18.58
CA ALA A 26 5.03 -11.21 -17.12
C ALA A 26 6.33 -10.72 -16.49
N LEU A 27 6.25 -9.65 -15.72
CA LEU A 27 7.36 -9.08 -14.96
C LEU A 27 7.23 -9.42 -13.48
N GLY A 28 8.35 -9.76 -12.85
CA GLY A 28 8.47 -10.03 -11.42
C GLY A 28 9.21 -8.93 -10.68
N HIS A 29 9.58 -9.19 -9.41
CA HIS A 29 10.35 -8.33 -8.52
C HIS A 29 9.58 -7.13 -7.92
N ILE A 30 8.78 -6.41 -8.67
CA ILE A 30 7.96 -5.31 -8.14
C ILE A 30 6.70 -5.87 -7.50
N HIS A 31 6.49 -5.60 -6.21
CA HIS A 31 5.38 -6.14 -5.43
C HIS A 31 4.06 -5.37 -5.62
N ARG A 32 4.11 -4.21 -6.25
CA ARG A 32 2.92 -3.45 -6.61
C ARG A 32 2.43 -3.87 -7.99
N PRO A 33 1.14 -4.21 -8.17
CA PRO A 33 0.59 -4.55 -9.48
C PRO A 33 0.58 -3.32 -10.41
N GLU A 34 1.01 -3.52 -11.65
CA GLU A 34 1.02 -2.47 -12.66
C GLU A 34 0.88 -3.08 -14.06
N ILE A 35 -0.15 -2.65 -14.80
CA ILE A 35 -0.37 -3.05 -16.19
C ILE A 35 0.26 -2.01 -17.12
N LEU A 36 1.07 -2.46 -18.06
CA LEU A 36 1.87 -1.64 -18.96
C LEU A 36 1.57 -1.98 -20.42
N LEU A 37 1.86 -1.04 -21.33
CA LEU A 37 1.82 -1.26 -22.78
C LEU A 37 0.51 -1.89 -23.26
N ASP A 38 -0.60 -1.30 -22.89
CA ASP A 38 -1.93 -1.77 -23.31
C ASP A 38 -2.10 -3.30 -23.07
N LYS A 39 -1.86 -3.74 -21.83
CA LYS A 39 -1.95 -5.13 -21.35
C LYS A 39 -0.87 -6.10 -21.87
N LYS A 40 0.02 -5.67 -22.76
CA LYS A 40 1.09 -6.54 -23.28
C LYS A 40 2.12 -6.93 -22.22
N MET A 41 2.27 -6.10 -21.18
CA MET A 41 3.27 -6.29 -20.13
C MET A 41 2.67 -5.93 -18.78
N ALA A 42 2.99 -6.69 -17.73
CA ALA A 42 2.55 -6.33 -16.39
C ALA A 42 3.44 -6.88 -15.28
N TYR A 43 3.51 -6.13 -14.18
CA TYR A 43 3.88 -6.66 -12.87
C TYR A 43 2.62 -7.15 -12.18
N CYS A 44 2.56 -8.41 -11.78
CA CYS A 44 1.42 -8.92 -11.02
C CYS A 44 1.43 -8.47 -9.56
N GLY A 45 2.59 -8.03 -9.07
CA GLY A 45 2.77 -7.75 -7.66
C GLY A 45 2.92 -9.01 -6.81
N SER A 46 2.80 -8.86 -5.51
CA SER A 46 2.71 -9.96 -4.54
C SER A 46 1.24 -10.27 -4.19
N PRO A 47 0.86 -11.53 -3.94
CA PRO A 47 -0.51 -11.89 -3.58
C PRO A 47 -0.91 -11.41 -2.18
N GLU A 48 0.06 -11.26 -1.28
CA GLU A 48 -0.07 -10.68 0.06
C GLU A 48 1.04 -9.65 0.29
N PRO A 49 0.85 -8.63 1.12
CA PRO A 49 1.92 -7.70 1.47
C PRO A 49 2.99 -8.41 2.30
N LEU A 50 4.26 -8.21 1.98
CA LEU A 50 5.40 -8.82 2.67
C LEU A 50 5.87 -7.99 3.87
N ASP A 51 5.65 -6.68 3.84
CA ASP A 51 6.01 -5.79 4.95
C ASP A 51 5.07 -4.56 5.03
N LYS A 52 5.27 -3.76 6.08
CA LYS A 52 4.45 -2.58 6.38
C LYS A 52 4.55 -1.43 5.37
N THR A 53 5.52 -1.44 4.47
CA THR A 53 5.67 -0.42 3.42
C THR A 53 4.83 -0.74 2.19
N GLU A 54 4.44 -1.99 2.02
CA GLU A 54 3.63 -2.47 0.91
C GLU A 54 2.15 -2.20 1.16
N THR A 55 1.77 -0.96 1.00
CA THR A 55 0.39 -0.51 1.16
C THR A 55 -0.42 -0.69 -0.13
N GLY A 56 -1.73 -0.79 -0.02
CA GLY A 56 -2.61 -0.90 -1.18
C GLY A 56 -3.21 -2.29 -1.37
N ARG A 57 -3.55 -2.60 -2.61
CA ARG A 57 -4.16 -3.90 -2.96
C ARG A 57 -3.10 -4.88 -3.40
N HIS A 58 -3.19 -6.11 -2.89
CA HIS A 58 -2.38 -7.25 -3.29
C HIS A 58 -3.28 -8.35 -3.83
N GLY A 59 -2.75 -9.12 -4.79
CA GLY A 59 -3.55 -10.12 -5.49
C GLY A 59 -2.83 -10.69 -6.71
N ILE A 60 -3.62 -11.05 -7.72
CA ILE A 60 -3.12 -11.64 -8.97
C ILE A 60 -3.64 -10.89 -10.18
N LEU A 61 -2.99 -11.10 -11.32
CA LEU A 61 -3.53 -10.75 -12.63
C LEU A 61 -4.13 -11.99 -13.27
N TYR A 62 -5.33 -11.86 -13.80
CA TYR A 62 -6.00 -12.86 -14.60
C TYR A 62 -6.33 -12.28 -15.97
N GLY A 63 -6.09 -13.04 -17.03
CA GLY A 63 -6.33 -12.54 -18.38
C GLY A 63 -6.47 -13.64 -19.40
N GLU A 64 -6.84 -13.25 -20.61
CA GLU A 64 -7.05 -14.11 -21.75
C GLU A 64 -6.24 -13.63 -22.94
N ILE A 65 -5.71 -14.58 -23.69
CA ILE A 65 -5.02 -14.35 -24.96
C ILE A 65 -5.84 -15.04 -26.07
N ASP A 66 -6.19 -14.28 -27.10
CA ASP A 66 -6.82 -14.83 -28.29
C ASP A 66 -5.80 -15.70 -29.05
N PRO A 67 -6.09 -16.98 -29.27
CA PRO A 67 -5.16 -17.90 -29.91
C PRO A 67 -4.92 -17.61 -31.40
N GLU A 68 -5.84 -16.92 -32.08
CA GLU A 68 -5.71 -16.60 -33.51
C GLU A 68 -4.87 -15.34 -33.74
N SER A 69 -5.18 -14.26 -33.02
CA SER A 69 -4.46 -13.00 -33.12
C SER A 69 -3.22 -12.92 -32.24
N CYS A 70 -3.08 -13.83 -31.27
CA CYS A 70 -2.04 -13.80 -30.23
C CYS A 70 -2.04 -12.50 -29.43
N GLN A 71 -3.17 -11.84 -29.29
CA GLN A 71 -3.29 -10.60 -28.51
C GLN A 71 -3.96 -10.86 -27.15
N VAL A 72 -3.53 -10.12 -26.13
CA VAL A 72 -4.20 -10.11 -24.82
C VAL A 72 -5.54 -9.39 -24.97
N THR A 73 -6.62 -10.09 -24.78
CA THR A 73 -7.99 -9.55 -24.87
C THR A 73 -8.45 -8.95 -23.55
N THR A 74 -8.18 -9.64 -22.44
CA THR A 74 -8.48 -9.18 -21.09
C THR A 74 -7.26 -9.31 -20.19
N LEU A 75 -7.12 -8.41 -19.24
CA LEU A 75 -6.12 -8.51 -18.17
C LEU A 75 -6.64 -7.70 -16.98
N ASP A 76 -7.11 -8.40 -15.95
CA ASP A 76 -7.77 -7.82 -14.79
C ASP A 76 -7.01 -8.13 -13.51
N PHE A 77 -6.95 -7.15 -12.62
CA PHE A 77 -6.40 -7.35 -11.29
C PHE A 77 -7.48 -7.89 -10.34
N ILE A 78 -7.22 -9.06 -9.77
CA ILE A 78 -8.10 -9.71 -8.80
C ILE A 78 -7.47 -9.56 -7.40
N PRO A 79 -8.06 -8.75 -6.49
CA PRO A 79 -7.59 -8.63 -5.13
C PRO A 79 -7.77 -9.97 -4.39
N MET A 80 -6.72 -10.45 -3.73
CA MET A 80 -6.75 -11.72 -3.00
C MET A 80 -6.22 -11.60 -1.57
N ALA A 81 -5.48 -10.55 -1.25
CA ALA A 81 -4.90 -10.35 0.07
C ALA A 81 -5.97 -10.34 1.17
N LYS A 82 -5.73 -11.12 2.22
CA LYS A 82 -6.61 -11.22 3.39
C LYS A 82 -6.48 -10.01 4.31
N LEU A 83 -5.31 -9.38 4.32
CA LEU A 83 -5.04 -8.18 5.10
C LEU A 83 -4.35 -7.11 4.25
N ARG A 84 -4.39 -5.88 4.72
CA ARG A 84 -3.66 -4.76 4.12
C ARG A 84 -2.98 -3.94 5.19
N TYR A 85 -1.84 -3.34 4.84
CA TYR A 85 -1.27 -2.26 5.63
C TYR A 85 -1.91 -0.95 5.21
N ILE A 86 -2.57 -0.27 6.15
CA ILE A 86 -3.35 0.95 5.89
C ILE A 86 -2.68 2.12 6.59
N PRO A 87 -2.05 3.04 5.83
CA PRO A 87 -1.52 4.27 6.39
C PRO A 87 -2.64 5.29 6.60
N LEU A 88 -2.66 5.92 7.77
CA LEU A 88 -3.65 6.92 8.16
C LEU A 88 -3.02 8.08 8.92
N ILE A 89 -3.59 9.26 8.74
CA ILE A 89 -3.28 10.45 9.51
C ILE A 89 -4.46 10.75 10.43
N VAL A 90 -4.19 10.82 11.73
CA VAL A 90 -5.16 11.27 12.72
C VAL A 90 -4.79 12.68 13.16
N ARG A 91 -5.73 13.60 13.01
CA ARG A 91 -5.53 15.00 13.39
C ARG A 91 -6.00 15.26 14.81
N VAL A 92 -5.16 15.98 15.55
CA VAL A 92 -5.43 16.42 16.92
C VAL A 92 -5.45 17.96 17.01
N THR A 93 -6.10 18.43 18.06
CA THR A 93 -6.16 19.84 18.47
C THR A 93 -5.68 19.95 19.93
N PRO A 94 -5.43 21.15 20.45
CA PRO A 94 -5.02 21.32 21.86
C PRO A 94 -6.00 20.72 22.87
N ASP A 95 -7.28 20.64 22.53
CA ASP A 95 -8.31 20.05 23.38
C ASP A 95 -8.34 18.51 23.32
N THR A 96 -7.55 17.89 22.42
CA THR A 96 -7.58 16.42 22.24
C THR A 96 -6.91 15.71 23.41
N THR A 97 -7.68 14.94 24.14
CA THR A 97 -7.22 14.07 25.23
C THR A 97 -6.75 12.71 24.73
N ASN A 98 -6.06 11.92 25.57
CA ASN A 98 -5.72 10.52 25.27
C ASN A 98 -6.96 9.67 24.96
N THR A 99 -8.06 9.89 25.67
CA THR A 99 -9.34 9.21 25.42
C THR A 99 -9.91 9.54 24.05
N GLU A 100 -9.88 10.80 23.66
CA GLU A 100 -10.38 11.21 22.35
C GLU A 100 -9.50 10.70 21.21
N LEU A 101 -8.16 10.70 21.37
CA LEU A 101 -7.26 10.08 20.42
C LEU A 101 -7.55 8.57 20.27
N TYR A 102 -7.76 7.88 21.39
CA TYR A 102 -8.15 6.46 21.38
C TYR A 102 -9.44 6.24 20.58
N LEU A 103 -10.48 7.05 20.84
CA LEU A 103 -11.77 6.93 20.14
C LEU A 103 -11.65 7.23 18.64
N LYS A 104 -10.87 8.24 18.25
CA LYS A 104 -10.59 8.54 16.85
C LYS A 104 -9.93 7.35 16.16
N ILE A 105 -8.89 6.77 16.76
CA ILE A 105 -8.16 5.63 16.20
C ILE A 105 -9.06 4.39 16.14
N ALA A 106 -9.83 4.11 17.19
CA ALA A 106 -10.77 2.99 17.21
C ALA A 106 -11.81 3.10 16.08
N HIS A 107 -12.36 4.30 15.88
CA HIS A 107 -13.30 4.58 14.80
C HIS A 107 -12.68 4.34 13.41
N GLU A 108 -11.47 4.86 13.18
CA GLU A 108 -10.76 4.67 11.91
C GLU A 108 -10.50 3.18 11.59
N ILE A 109 -10.17 2.39 12.62
CA ILE A 109 -9.95 0.95 12.50
C ILE A 109 -11.25 0.22 12.19
N GLU A 110 -12.32 0.53 12.93
CA GLU A 110 -13.63 -0.08 12.73
C GLU A 110 -14.17 0.15 11.31
N GLN A 111 -14.04 1.36 10.79
CA GLN A 111 -14.49 1.71 9.44
C GLN A 111 -13.75 0.96 8.32
N ARG A 112 -12.52 0.51 8.57
CA ARG A 112 -11.66 -0.15 7.57
C ARG A 112 -11.47 -1.65 7.79
N GLY A 113 -12.03 -2.18 8.86
CA GLY A 113 -11.97 -3.60 9.22
C GLY A 113 -10.80 -3.95 10.13
N ASN A 114 -11.13 -4.61 11.23
CA ASN A 114 -10.22 -4.98 12.31
C ASN A 114 -9.14 -6.01 11.89
N ASP A 115 -9.31 -6.68 10.75
CA ASP A 115 -8.35 -7.67 10.26
C ASP A 115 -7.12 -7.02 9.61
N ASN A 116 -7.21 -5.76 9.23
CA ASN A 116 -6.10 -5.01 8.65
C ASN A 116 -5.06 -4.59 9.71
N ILE A 117 -3.88 -4.23 9.24
CA ILE A 117 -2.80 -3.68 10.06
C ILE A 117 -2.65 -2.20 9.75
N PHE A 118 -2.61 -1.38 10.78
CA PHE A 118 -2.63 0.07 10.60
C PHE A 118 -1.27 0.71 10.86
N ARG A 119 -1.02 1.82 10.17
CA ARG A 119 0.13 2.68 10.38
C ARG A 119 -0.41 4.10 10.56
N PHE A 120 -0.24 4.65 11.75
CA PHE A 120 -0.75 5.98 12.07
C PHE A 120 0.36 7.03 12.12
N LYS A 121 -0.01 8.23 11.68
CA LYS A 121 0.68 9.48 12.01
C LYS A 121 -0.31 10.35 12.77
N VAL A 122 0.07 10.77 13.96
CA VAL A 122 -0.70 11.73 14.74
C VAL A 122 -0.15 13.13 14.43
N GLN A 123 -0.96 14.00 13.86
CA GLN A 123 -0.55 15.33 13.41
C GLN A 123 -1.48 16.41 13.94
N GLY A 124 -0.95 17.60 14.11
CA GLY A 124 -1.68 18.80 14.55
C GLY A 124 -1.04 19.47 15.76
N MET A 125 -1.78 20.37 16.36
CA MET A 125 -1.34 21.07 17.55
C MET A 125 -1.87 20.32 18.79
N ARG A 126 -1.04 20.18 19.82
CA ARG A 126 -1.46 19.61 21.11
C ARG A 126 -1.23 20.59 22.26
N ASP A 127 -1.93 20.40 23.34
CA ASP A 127 -1.60 21.06 24.59
C ASP A 127 -0.15 20.67 25.01
N PRO A 128 0.70 21.60 25.43
CA PRO A 128 2.07 21.31 25.86
C PRO A 128 2.17 20.29 26.99
N ASP A 129 1.18 20.23 27.86
CA ASP A 129 1.13 19.34 29.02
C ASP A 129 0.56 17.94 28.70
N ILE A 130 0.02 17.73 27.49
CA ILE A 130 -0.51 16.44 27.06
C ILE A 130 0.58 15.67 26.30
N PHE A 131 0.82 14.42 26.76
CA PHE A 131 1.61 13.41 26.06
C PHE A 131 0.70 12.24 25.69
N PHE A 132 0.67 11.90 24.42
CA PHE A 132 -0.14 10.79 23.95
C PHE A 132 0.52 9.44 24.26
N ASP A 133 -0.21 8.53 24.91
CA ASP A 133 0.25 7.17 25.20
C ASP A 133 0.05 6.28 23.95
N LEU A 134 0.99 6.41 23.02
CA LEU A 134 0.95 5.65 21.77
C LEU A 134 1.26 4.17 21.93
N ASP A 135 1.99 3.81 22.98
CA ASP A 135 2.30 2.39 23.27
C ASP A 135 1.07 1.63 23.77
N ALA A 136 0.22 2.27 24.58
CA ALA A 136 -1.06 1.69 24.97
C ALA A 136 -1.96 1.41 23.73
N LEU A 137 -1.93 2.26 22.72
CA LEU A 137 -2.67 2.06 21.47
C LEU A 137 -2.13 0.85 20.68
N LYS A 138 -0.81 0.67 20.59
CA LYS A 138 -0.20 -0.51 19.94
C LYS A 138 -0.55 -1.82 20.64
N LEU A 139 -0.66 -1.79 21.96
CA LEU A 139 -1.05 -2.98 22.73
C LEU A 139 -2.53 -3.35 22.52
N ARG A 140 -3.38 -2.38 22.21
CA ARG A 140 -4.82 -2.55 22.08
C ARG A 140 -5.27 -2.91 20.66
N PHE A 141 -4.59 -2.41 19.66
CA PHE A 141 -4.98 -2.52 18.25
C PHE A 141 -3.87 -3.15 17.39
N ARG A 142 -4.24 -3.62 16.20
CA ARG A 142 -3.28 -4.13 15.21
C ARG A 142 -2.56 -2.97 14.50
N ILE A 143 -1.67 -2.31 15.22
CA ILE A 143 -0.88 -1.17 14.72
C ILE A 143 0.57 -1.60 14.52
N ALA A 144 1.06 -1.52 13.28
CA ALA A 144 2.45 -1.81 12.95
C ALA A 144 3.38 -0.69 13.40
N ASP A 145 2.97 0.56 13.18
CA ASP A 145 3.66 1.74 13.73
C ASP A 145 2.66 2.89 13.95
N ILE A 146 3.01 3.75 14.89
CA ILE A 146 2.32 5.01 15.16
C ILE A 146 3.38 6.05 15.53
N ILE A 147 3.36 7.18 14.82
CA ILE A 147 4.36 8.23 14.93
C ILE A 147 3.67 9.49 15.42
N ASP A 148 4.22 10.10 16.47
CA ASP A 148 3.82 11.43 16.92
C ASP A 148 4.55 12.50 16.09
N GLU A 149 3.80 13.21 15.27
CA GLU A 149 4.22 14.38 14.49
C GLU A 149 3.46 15.63 14.96
N THR A 150 3.04 15.67 16.23
CA THR A 150 2.32 16.83 16.79
C THR A 150 3.28 17.90 17.27
N GLU A 151 2.81 19.14 17.28
CA GLU A 151 3.53 20.29 17.78
C GLU A 151 2.82 20.87 19.02
N PRO A 152 3.55 21.26 20.09
CA PRO A 152 2.92 21.92 21.23
C PRO A 152 2.47 23.33 20.85
N GLN A 153 1.26 23.69 21.25
CA GLN A 153 0.75 25.06 21.11
C GLN A 153 0.92 25.80 22.43
N TYR A 154 1.76 26.83 22.42
CA TYR A 154 2.00 27.74 23.59
C TYR A 154 1.12 28.96 23.52
#